data_4fdefa1625bfdb3e5dd51f583483494f
#
_entry.id   4fdefa1625bfdb3e5dd51f583483494f
#
_cell.length_a   1.000
_cell.length_b   1.000
_cell.length_c   1.000
_cell.angle_alpha   90.00
_cell.angle_beta   90.00
_cell.angle_gamma   90.00
#
_symmetry.space_group_name_H-M   'P 1'
#
loop_
_entity.id
_entity.type
_entity.pdbx_description
1 polymer ?
#
loop_
_entity_poly.entity_id
_entity_poly.type
_entity_poly.pdbx_seq_one_letter_code
_entity_poly.pdbx_strand_id
1 'polypeptide(L)'
;MNRNLFKLVMFILIFVVLAAGCGQKDTEDKQEMTTIKDELGTEKIKKNSKRVVVLEYSFADYLAALDMKPVGIADDGSTKNITKSVRDKIGAYESVGSRPQPNMEVISKLKPDLIIADVSRHKKIKSELSKIAPTIMLVSGTGDYNANIEAFKTVAKAVGKEKEDENRLEKHDKILAEIRKKIEQSTLKSAFAFGISREGMFINNEDTFMGQFLIKMGIQPEVTKDKTTHVGERKGGPYIYLNNEELANINPKVMILATDGKTDKNRTKFIDPAVWKSLKAVKDNKVYDVDRNKWLKSRGIIASESMAEDLEKIAEKAK
;
A
#
# COMPACT_ATOMS: atom_id res chain seq x y z
N MET A 1 65.39 -51.80 22.33
CA MET A 1 64.35 -50.74 22.18
C MET A 1 63.50 -50.88 23.40
N ASN A 2 63.50 -49.84 24.27
CA ASN A 2 63.00 -49.92 25.64
C ASN A 2 61.42 -49.97 25.65
N ARG A 3 60.93 -51.03 26.24
CA ARG A 3 59.45 -51.34 26.39
C ARG A 3 58.62 -50.14 26.98
N ASN A 4 59.29 -49.28 27.72
CA ASN A 4 58.65 -48.07 28.30
C ASN A 4 58.57 -46.92 27.30
N LEU A 5 59.49 -46.84 26.32
CA LEU A 5 59.44 -45.83 25.25
C LEU A 5 58.30 -46.14 24.24
N PHE A 6 58.04 -47.44 24.02
CA PHE A 6 56.92 -47.87 23.15
C PHE A 6 55.55 -47.55 23.79
N LYS A 7 55.41 -47.68 25.11
CA LYS A 7 54.20 -47.31 25.81
C LYS A 7 54.00 -45.80 25.86
N LEU A 8 55.08 -45.03 25.96
CA LEU A 8 54.99 -43.55 25.94
C LEU A 8 54.57 -43.01 24.56
N VAL A 9 55.12 -43.58 23.52
CA VAL A 9 54.82 -43.23 22.12
C VAL A 9 53.35 -43.61 21.77
N MET A 10 52.89 -44.78 22.26
CA MET A 10 51.51 -45.21 22.07
C MET A 10 50.51 -44.36 22.84
N PHE A 11 50.87 -43.81 24.02
CA PHE A 11 50.02 -42.92 24.79
C PHE A 11 49.93 -41.50 24.17
N ILE A 12 51.02 -41.01 23.55
CA ILE A 12 51.08 -39.74 22.83
C ILE A 12 50.25 -39.82 21.52
N LEU A 13 50.29 -40.97 20.82
CA LEU A 13 49.47 -41.16 19.61
C LEU A 13 47.96 -41.26 19.86
N ILE A 14 47.55 -41.76 21.02
CA ILE A 14 46.14 -41.81 21.43
C ILE A 14 45.60 -40.40 21.81
N PHE A 15 46.49 -39.54 22.37
CA PHE A 15 46.07 -38.16 22.71
C PHE A 15 45.98 -37.23 21.51
N VAL A 16 46.72 -37.47 20.43
CA VAL A 16 46.63 -36.67 19.18
C VAL A 16 45.37 -36.98 18.37
N VAL A 17 44.83 -38.19 18.46
CA VAL A 17 43.57 -38.58 17.76
C VAL A 17 42.31 -38.02 18.44
N LEU A 18 42.38 -37.67 19.74
CA LEU A 18 41.28 -37.05 20.47
C LEU A 18 41.20 -35.51 20.29
N ALA A 19 42.25 -34.89 19.74
CA ALA A 19 42.25 -33.45 19.44
C ALA A 19 41.76 -33.11 18.01
N ALA A 20 41.50 -34.12 17.16
CA ALA A 20 40.92 -33.95 15.82
C ALA A 20 39.40 -34.22 15.79
N GLY A 21 38.75 -34.22 16.99
CA GLY A 21 37.32 -34.27 17.16
C GLY A 21 36.70 -32.93 16.86
N CYS A 22 36.18 -32.78 15.67
CA CYS A 22 35.06 -31.94 15.23
C CYS A 22 34.85 -30.64 16.03
N GLY A 23 35.57 -29.62 15.64
CA GLY A 23 35.02 -28.29 15.66
C GLY A 23 34.02 -28.14 14.52
N GLN A 24 32.89 -28.84 14.59
CA GLN A 24 31.69 -28.38 13.86
C GLN A 24 31.31 -27.06 14.55
N LYS A 25 31.84 -25.97 13.99
CA LYS A 25 31.22 -24.67 14.22
C LYS A 25 29.79 -24.82 13.71
N ASP A 26 28.88 -25.10 14.63
CA ASP A 26 27.53 -24.63 14.46
C ASP A 26 27.68 -23.10 14.30
N THR A 27 27.80 -22.64 13.06
CA THR A 27 27.44 -21.29 12.71
C THR A 27 25.95 -21.25 13.00
N GLU A 28 25.59 -21.00 14.27
CA GLU A 28 24.31 -20.35 14.56
C GLU A 28 24.31 -19.13 13.63
N ASP A 29 23.50 -19.24 12.60
CA ASP A 29 23.18 -18.14 11.71
C ASP A 29 22.53 -17.10 12.63
N LYS A 30 23.34 -16.26 13.27
CA LYS A 30 22.87 -15.18 14.14
C LYS A 30 22.07 -14.29 13.23
N GLN A 31 20.76 -14.59 13.14
CA GLN A 31 19.83 -13.79 12.34
C GLN A 31 19.98 -12.34 12.80
N GLU A 32 20.55 -11.53 11.91
CA GLU A 32 20.73 -10.12 12.16
C GLU A 32 19.36 -9.49 12.36
N MET A 33 19.15 -8.85 13.52
CA MET A 33 17.89 -8.20 13.87
C MET A 33 17.99 -6.71 13.58
N THR A 34 16.89 -6.12 13.18
CA THR A 34 16.76 -4.67 13.03
C THR A 34 15.56 -4.16 13.82
N THR A 35 15.58 -2.87 14.17
CA THR A 35 14.46 -2.22 14.84
C THR A 35 13.75 -1.30 13.88
N ILE A 36 12.46 -1.51 13.74
CA ILE A 36 11.55 -0.70 12.91
C ILE A 36 10.70 0.15 13.84
N LYS A 37 10.68 1.46 13.60
CA LYS A 37 9.68 2.35 14.18
C LYS A 37 8.41 2.27 13.36
N ASP A 38 7.29 2.02 14.00
CA ASP A 38 5.96 1.92 13.38
C ASP A 38 4.96 2.87 14.07
N GLU A 39 3.69 2.81 13.70
CA GLU A 39 2.63 3.67 14.24
C GLU A 39 2.28 3.39 15.72
N LEU A 40 2.73 2.30 16.29
CA LEU A 40 2.46 1.91 17.68
C LEU A 40 3.73 1.90 18.55
N GLY A 41 4.89 2.22 17.99
CA GLY A 41 6.15 2.27 18.71
C GLY A 41 7.33 1.71 17.94
N THR A 42 8.01 0.71 18.50
CA THR A 42 9.14 0.05 17.84
C THR A 42 8.96 -1.47 17.88
N GLU A 43 9.28 -2.11 16.75
CA GLU A 43 9.23 -3.55 16.62
C GLU A 43 10.61 -4.10 16.24
N LYS A 44 11.05 -5.15 16.92
CA LYS A 44 12.30 -5.84 16.61
C LYS A 44 12.01 -7.00 15.66
N ILE A 45 12.53 -6.93 14.46
CA ILE A 45 12.26 -7.89 13.39
C ILE A 45 13.56 -8.49 12.86
N LYS A 46 13.45 -9.61 12.15
CA LYS A 46 14.56 -10.18 11.40
C LYS A 46 14.93 -9.22 10.27
N LYS A 47 16.21 -8.85 10.17
CA LYS A 47 16.72 -8.08 9.03
C LYS A 47 16.58 -8.92 7.74
N ASN A 48 16.21 -8.24 6.65
CA ASN A 48 16.00 -8.91 5.35
C ASN A 48 14.90 -9.99 5.36
N SER A 49 13.76 -9.69 6.01
CA SER A 49 12.59 -10.57 5.98
C SER A 49 12.17 -10.92 4.55
N LYS A 50 11.92 -12.20 4.27
CA LYS A 50 11.63 -12.71 2.92
C LYS A 50 10.23 -13.31 2.78
N ARG A 51 9.70 -13.86 3.86
CA ARG A 51 8.37 -14.48 3.90
C ARG A 51 7.36 -13.51 4.49
N VAL A 52 6.99 -12.52 3.68
CA VAL A 52 6.16 -11.42 4.14
C VAL A 52 4.68 -11.68 3.84
N VAL A 53 3.83 -11.55 4.85
CA VAL A 53 2.37 -11.47 4.72
C VAL A 53 1.95 -10.02 4.82
N VAL A 54 1.10 -9.56 3.90
CA VAL A 54 0.59 -8.19 3.87
C VAL A 54 -0.93 -8.15 3.97
N LEU A 55 -1.45 -7.24 4.79
CA LEU A 55 -2.88 -7.16 5.08
C LEU A 55 -3.57 -5.95 4.41
N GLU A 56 -2.90 -5.27 3.49
CA GLU A 56 -3.45 -4.18 2.65
C GLU A 56 -2.84 -4.20 1.24
N TYR A 57 -3.58 -3.66 0.27
CA TYR A 57 -3.15 -3.62 -1.14
C TYR A 57 -1.95 -2.71 -1.37
N SER A 58 -1.85 -1.59 -0.62
CA SER A 58 -0.68 -0.72 -0.68
C SER A 58 0.60 -1.44 -0.27
N PHE A 59 0.55 -2.33 0.73
CA PHE A 59 1.73 -3.08 1.15
C PHE A 59 2.14 -4.14 0.12
N ALA A 60 1.18 -4.70 -0.61
CA ALA A 60 1.48 -5.56 -1.77
C ALA A 60 2.15 -4.76 -2.91
N ASP A 61 1.69 -3.52 -3.15
CA ASP A 61 2.29 -2.58 -4.11
C ASP A 61 3.73 -2.22 -3.70
N TYR A 62 3.98 -1.97 -2.41
CA TYR A 62 5.32 -1.65 -1.90
C TYR A 62 6.30 -2.79 -2.13
N LEU A 63 5.90 -4.03 -1.82
CA LEU A 63 6.74 -5.20 -2.10
C LEU A 63 6.98 -5.37 -3.60
N ALA A 64 5.94 -5.19 -4.43
CA ALA A 64 6.06 -5.22 -5.88
C ALA A 64 7.01 -4.14 -6.43
N ALA A 65 6.99 -2.94 -5.83
CA ALA A 65 7.88 -1.84 -6.20
C ALA A 65 9.35 -2.11 -5.84
N LEU A 66 9.59 -2.96 -4.84
CA LEU A 66 10.90 -3.45 -4.40
C LEU A 66 11.30 -4.79 -5.07
N ASP A 67 10.57 -5.23 -6.09
CA ASP A 67 10.72 -6.51 -6.78
C ASP A 67 10.67 -7.72 -5.83
N MET A 68 9.85 -7.62 -4.79
CA MET A 68 9.58 -8.69 -3.81
C MET A 68 8.18 -9.26 -3.99
N LYS A 69 8.02 -10.53 -3.57
CA LYS A 69 6.76 -11.27 -3.65
C LYS A 69 6.29 -11.60 -2.24
N PRO A 70 5.07 -11.17 -1.83
CA PRO A 70 4.48 -11.62 -0.58
C PRO A 70 4.14 -13.12 -0.65
N VAL A 71 4.21 -13.80 0.49
CA VAL A 71 3.73 -15.20 0.59
C VAL A 71 2.22 -15.26 0.82
N GLY A 72 1.62 -14.19 1.34
CA GLY A 72 0.19 -14.08 1.57
C GLY A 72 -0.30 -12.64 1.51
N ILE A 73 -1.53 -12.46 1.00
CA ILE A 73 -2.19 -11.15 0.89
C ILE A 73 -3.64 -11.26 1.37
N ALA A 74 -4.09 -10.30 2.18
CA ALA A 74 -5.52 -10.10 2.42
C ALA A 74 -6.14 -9.43 1.19
N ASP A 75 -6.71 -10.22 0.29
CA ASP A 75 -7.18 -9.78 -1.04
C ASP A 75 -8.70 -9.62 -1.16
N ASP A 76 -9.42 -9.70 -0.02
CA ASP A 76 -10.90 -9.65 0.03
C ASP A 76 -11.55 -10.74 -0.83
N GLY A 77 -10.90 -11.89 -0.98
CA GLY A 77 -11.39 -13.06 -1.72
C GLY A 77 -11.30 -12.93 -3.25
N SER A 78 -10.55 -11.95 -3.77
CA SER A 78 -10.37 -11.83 -5.22
C SER A 78 -9.05 -11.15 -5.59
N THR A 79 -8.25 -11.83 -6.39
CA THR A 79 -7.02 -11.26 -6.95
C THR A 79 -7.27 -10.00 -7.80
N LYS A 80 -8.49 -9.84 -8.34
CA LYS A 80 -8.88 -8.66 -9.14
C LYS A 80 -8.96 -7.37 -8.33
N ASN A 81 -9.04 -7.47 -7.00
CA ASN A 81 -8.98 -6.29 -6.12
C ASN A 81 -7.61 -5.61 -6.11
N ILE A 82 -6.55 -6.35 -6.41
CA ILE A 82 -5.19 -5.83 -6.59
C ILE A 82 -5.06 -5.36 -8.05
N THR A 83 -4.46 -4.20 -8.29
CA THR A 83 -4.28 -3.67 -9.65
C THR A 83 -3.45 -4.61 -10.52
N LYS A 84 -3.74 -4.63 -11.83
CA LYS A 84 -3.03 -5.53 -12.77
C LYS A 84 -1.53 -5.32 -12.74
N SER A 85 -1.07 -4.07 -12.71
CA SER A 85 0.34 -3.70 -12.67
C SER A 85 1.09 -4.27 -11.45
N VAL A 86 0.42 -4.36 -10.30
CA VAL A 86 0.95 -5.00 -9.09
C VAL A 86 0.91 -6.53 -9.22
N ARG A 87 -0.23 -7.10 -9.66
CA ARG A 87 -0.37 -8.56 -9.82
C ARG A 87 0.69 -9.17 -10.72
N ASP A 88 0.98 -8.52 -11.85
CA ASP A 88 1.98 -8.99 -12.82
C ASP A 88 3.38 -9.10 -12.20
N LYS A 89 3.68 -8.29 -11.18
CA LYS A 89 4.97 -8.29 -10.48
C LYS A 89 5.03 -9.28 -9.31
N ILE A 90 4.00 -9.34 -8.49
CA ILE A 90 4.01 -10.20 -7.29
C ILE A 90 3.84 -11.68 -7.61
N GLY A 91 3.20 -12.03 -8.74
CA GLY A 91 2.95 -13.43 -9.11
C GLY A 91 1.95 -14.13 -8.20
N ALA A 92 2.18 -15.43 -7.97
CA ALA A 92 1.32 -16.24 -7.10
C ALA A 92 1.58 -15.96 -5.61
N TYR A 93 0.49 -15.91 -4.83
CA TYR A 93 0.48 -15.78 -3.37
C TYR A 93 -0.72 -16.55 -2.81
N GLU A 94 -0.77 -16.78 -1.50
CA GLU A 94 -1.92 -17.34 -0.82
C GLU A 94 -2.86 -16.24 -0.33
N SER A 95 -4.17 -16.38 -0.58
CA SER A 95 -5.16 -15.45 0.00
C SER A 95 -5.29 -15.70 1.50
N VAL A 96 -5.01 -14.67 2.30
CA VAL A 96 -5.19 -14.75 3.76
C VAL A 96 -6.54 -14.14 4.21
N GLY A 97 -7.53 -14.12 3.33
CA GLY A 97 -8.89 -13.66 3.63
C GLY A 97 -9.11 -12.18 3.34
N SER A 98 -10.03 -11.56 4.08
CA SER A 98 -10.37 -10.16 3.88
C SER A 98 -9.49 -9.23 4.70
N ARG A 99 -9.27 -8.01 4.20
CA ARG A 99 -8.51 -6.98 4.91
C ARG A 99 -9.10 -6.65 6.29
N PRO A 100 -10.45 -6.52 6.48
CA PRO A 100 -11.00 -6.30 7.81
C PRO A 100 -10.90 -7.51 8.74
N GLN A 101 -10.88 -8.73 8.21
CA GLN A 101 -10.89 -9.99 8.96
C GLN A 101 -9.93 -10.98 8.30
N PRO A 102 -8.61 -10.84 8.50
CA PRO A 102 -7.63 -11.79 7.98
C PRO A 102 -7.75 -13.15 8.68
N ASN A 103 -7.47 -14.20 7.94
CA ASN A 103 -7.55 -15.57 8.43
C ASN A 103 -6.24 -15.96 9.14
N MET A 104 -6.25 -15.96 10.48
CA MET A 104 -5.08 -16.24 11.32
C MET A 104 -4.51 -17.64 11.10
N GLU A 105 -5.36 -18.65 10.82
CA GLU A 105 -4.93 -20.02 10.56
C GLU A 105 -4.12 -20.12 9.26
N VAL A 106 -4.61 -19.49 8.20
CA VAL A 106 -3.89 -19.44 6.91
C VAL A 106 -2.57 -18.68 7.07
N ILE A 107 -2.58 -17.52 7.75
CA ILE A 107 -1.35 -16.75 8.01
C ILE A 107 -0.33 -17.64 8.76
N SER A 108 -0.76 -18.34 9.81
CA SER A 108 0.13 -19.21 10.60
C SER A 108 0.72 -20.35 9.77
N LYS A 109 -0.08 -20.99 8.89
CA LYS A 109 0.38 -22.05 7.97
C LYS A 109 1.46 -21.57 7.00
N LEU A 110 1.43 -20.30 6.62
CA LEU A 110 2.42 -19.71 5.74
C LEU A 110 3.79 -19.51 6.41
N LYS A 111 3.87 -19.62 7.74
CA LYS A 111 5.12 -19.40 8.52
C LYS A 111 5.85 -18.13 8.07
N PRO A 112 5.21 -16.96 8.15
CA PRO A 112 5.85 -15.70 7.76
C PRO A 112 7.00 -15.35 8.73
N ASP A 113 7.96 -14.59 8.25
CA ASP A 113 8.99 -13.97 9.08
C ASP A 113 8.69 -12.49 9.38
N LEU A 114 7.69 -11.93 8.69
CA LEU A 114 7.15 -10.59 8.91
C LEU A 114 5.68 -10.50 8.48
N ILE A 115 4.87 -9.81 9.29
CA ILE A 115 3.52 -9.39 8.93
C ILE A 115 3.48 -7.86 8.85
N ILE A 116 2.91 -7.31 7.77
CA ILE A 116 2.69 -5.88 7.60
C ILE A 116 1.20 -5.61 7.65
N ALA A 117 0.77 -4.83 8.65
CA ALA A 117 -0.63 -4.60 8.97
C ALA A 117 -0.96 -3.10 9.02
N ASP A 118 -2.22 -2.75 8.73
CA ASP A 118 -2.70 -1.36 8.80
C ASP A 118 -3.14 -1.00 10.21
N VAL A 119 -2.65 0.13 10.72
CA VAL A 119 -2.92 0.56 12.10
C VAL A 119 -4.41 0.82 12.34
N SER A 120 -5.13 1.36 11.36
CA SER A 120 -6.54 1.71 11.51
C SER A 120 -7.45 0.48 11.57
N ARG A 121 -7.11 -0.59 10.83
CA ARG A 121 -7.88 -1.84 10.78
C ARG A 121 -7.47 -2.88 11.82
N HIS A 122 -6.16 -3.05 12.00
CA HIS A 122 -5.59 -4.22 12.65
C HIS A 122 -5.04 -3.96 14.05
N LYS A 123 -5.08 -2.71 14.54
CA LYS A 123 -4.59 -2.37 15.90
C LYS A 123 -5.15 -3.30 16.98
N LYS A 124 -6.43 -3.66 16.89
CA LYS A 124 -7.11 -4.51 17.89
C LYS A 124 -6.62 -5.96 17.89
N ILE A 125 -6.11 -6.45 16.76
CA ILE A 125 -5.62 -7.82 16.56
C ILE A 125 -4.10 -7.92 16.49
N LYS A 126 -3.37 -6.80 16.74
CA LYS A 126 -1.89 -6.80 16.70
C LYS A 126 -1.31 -7.92 17.59
N SER A 127 -1.81 -8.06 18.80
CA SER A 127 -1.33 -9.08 19.76
C SER A 127 -1.46 -10.50 19.21
N GLU A 128 -2.53 -10.79 18.47
CA GLU A 128 -2.76 -12.11 17.86
C GLU A 128 -1.85 -12.35 16.66
N LEU A 129 -1.68 -11.32 15.81
CA LEU A 129 -0.73 -11.38 14.69
C LEU A 129 0.71 -11.58 15.19
N SER A 130 1.12 -10.87 16.25
CA SER A 130 2.46 -10.96 16.82
C SER A 130 2.79 -12.31 17.48
N LYS A 131 1.77 -13.15 17.79
CA LYS A 131 1.99 -14.55 18.19
C LYS A 131 2.40 -15.43 17.02
N ILE A 132 2.10 -15.03 15.78
CA ILE A 132 2.44 -15.78 14.56
C ILE A 132 3.82 -15.36 14.06
N ALA A 133 4.05 -14.04 13.92
CA ALA A 133 5.31 -13.48 13.48
C ALA A 133 5.45 -12.01 13.92
N PRO A 134 6.65 -11.44 13.97
CA PRO A 134 6.85 -10.01 14.14
C PRO A 134 5.92 -9.21 13.22
N THR A 135 5.21 -8.22 13.79
CA THR A 135 4.16 -7.49 13.07
C THR A 135 4.39 -5.99 13.17
N ILE A 136 4.65 -5.34 12.03
CA ILE A 136 4.73 -3.87 11.94
C ILE A 136 3.38 -3.28 11.55
N MET A 137 3.04 -2.17 12.21
CA MET A 137 1.77 -1.46 12.03
C MET A 137 2.00 -0.16 11.30
N LEU A 138 1.55 -0.06 10.07
CA LEU A 138 1.77 1.10 9.20
C LEU A 138 0.44 1.73 8.78
N VAL A 139 0.52 2.97 8.31
CA VAL A 139 -0.61 3.66 7.71
C VAL A 139 -0.83 3.16 6.27
N SER A 140 -2.09 2.91 5.92
CA SER A 140 -2.53 2.67 4.55
C SER A 140 -3.80 3.46 4.23
N GLY A 141 -4.97 2.92 4.66
CA GLY A 141 -6.29 3.39 4.25
C GLY A 141 -6.64 4.83 4.65
N THR A 142 -6.14 5.28 5.78
CA THR A 142 -6.39 6.63 6.33
C THR A 142 -5.25 7.61 6.09
N GLY A 143 -4.11 7.13 5.56
CA GLY A 143 -2.97 7.97 5.24
C GLY A 143 -3.16 8.78 3.96
N ASP A 144 -2.59 9.96 3.96
CA ASP A 144 -2.42 10.77 2.76
C ASP A 144 -1.29 10.23 1.86
N TYR A 145 -0.99 10.92 0.78
CA TYR A 145 0.06 10.49 -0.16
C TYR A 145 1.44 10.42 0.50
N ASN A 146 1.81 11.43 1.29
CA ASN A 146 3.13 11.48 1.93
C ASN A 146 3.28 10.41 3.01
N ALA A 147 2.25 10.18 3.82
CA ALA A 147 2.23 9.11 4.81
C ALA A 147 2.41 7.72 4.17
N ASN A 148 1.84 7.49 2.99
CA ASN A 148 2.03 6.24 2.25
C ASN A 148 3.45 6.12 1.65
N ILE A 149 4.11 7.22 1.26
CA ILE A 149 5.53 7.21 0.85
C ILE A 149 6.43 6.86 2.05
N GLU A 150 6.18 7.42 3.23
CA GLU A 150 6.96 7.07 4.44
C GLU A 150 6.72 5.60 4.87
N ALA A 151 5.50 5.08 4.72
CA ALA A 151 5.21 3.68 4.94
C ALA A 151 5.98 2.77 3.96
N PHE A 152 6.11 3.16 2.68
CA PHE A 152 6.93 2.45 1.70
C PHE A 152 8.41 2.38 2.13
N LYS A 153 9.02 3.50 2.55
CA LYS A 153 10.40 3.52 3.06
C LYS A 153 10.57 2.61 4.28
N THR A 154 9.58 2.60 5.17
CA THR A 154 9.58 1.73 6.35
C THR A 154 9.54 0.25 5.96
N VAL A 155 8.73 -0.11 4.96
CA VAL A 155 8.69 -1.47 4.41
C VAL A 155 10.04 -1.83 3.78
N ALA A 156 10.63 -0.95 2.98
CA ALA A 156 11.93 -1.18 2.37
C ALA A 156 13.00 -1.48 3.43
N LYS A 157 13.06 -0.69 4.50
CA LYS A 157 13.94 -0.94 5.65
C LYS A 157 13.65 -2.28 6.31
N ALA A 158 12.39 -2.64 6.50
CA ALA A 158 12.00 -3.90 7.14
C ALA A 158 12.44 -5.13 6.34
N VAL A 159 12.49 -5.02 5.01
CA VAL A 159 12.89 -6.11 4.11
C VAL A 159 14.34 -5.99 3.61
N GLY A 160 15.11 -5.00 4.12
CA GLY A 160 16.53 -4.79 3.79
C GLY A 160 16.77 -4.29 2.36
N LYS A 161 15.90 -3.39 1.90
CA LYS A 161 15.90 -2.82 0.55
C LYS A 161 16.03 -1.30 0.53
N GLU A 162 16.75 -0.70 1.51
CA GLU A 162 16.87 0.75 1.67
C GLU A 162 17.56 1.44 0.48
N LYS A 163 18.51 0.77 -0.17
CA LYS A 163 19.15 1.33 -1.37
C LYS A 163 18.24 1.27 -2.59
N GLU A 164 17.46 0.20 -2.68
CA GLU A 164 16.51 0.01 -3.77
C GLU A 164 15.34 0.98 -3.66
N ASP A 165 14.92 1.36 -2.44
CA ASP A 165 13.82 2.31 -2.25
C ASP A 165 14.20 3.72 -2.72
N GLU A 166 15.40 4.21 -2.43
CA GLU A 166 15.90 5.50 -2.90
C GLU A 166 15.86 5.58 -4.43
N ASN A 167 16.43 4.58 -5.11
CA ASN A 167 16.41 4.50 -6.57
C ASN A 167 14.99 4.38 -7.13
N ARG A 168 14.13 3.64 -6.42
CA ARG A 168 12.73 3.43 -6.83
C ARG A 168 11.92 4.71 -6.72
N LEU A 169 12.10 5.49 -5.65
CA LEU A 169 11.45 6.77 -5.45
C LEU A 169 11.96 7.83 -6.45
N GLU A 170 13.26 7.87 -6.72
CA GLU A 170 13.79 8.75 -7.76
C GLU A 170 13.17 8.47 -9.13
N LYS A 171 13.06 7.18 -9.50
CA LYS A 171 12.38 6.78 -10.74
C LYS A 171 10.90 7.18 -10.72
N HIS A 172 10.22 6.98 -9.60
CA HIS A 172 8.83 7.34 -9.41
C HIS A 172 8.62 8.86 -9.62
N ASP A 173 9.42 9.67 -8.96
CA ASP A 173 9.33 11.13 -9.07
C ASP A 173 9.62 11.62 -10.49
N LYS A 174 10.55 11.01 -11.22
CA LYS A 174 10.81 11.31 -12.64
C LYS A 174 9.59 11.00 -13.51
N ILE A 175 8.96 9.84 -13.35
CA ILE A 175 7.75 9.46 -14.08
C ILE A 175 6.63 10.47 -13.81
N LEU A 176 6.37 10.79 -12.55
CA LEU A 176 5.33 11.75 -12.18
C LEU A 176 5.62 13.14 -12.74
N ALA A 177 6.88 13.61 -12.70
CA ALA A 177 7.27 14.92 -13.21
C ALA A 177 7.09 15.03 -14.74
N GLU A 178 7.41 13.98 -15.49
CA GLU A 178 7.21 13.94 -16.95
C GLU A 178 5.71 14.03 -17.31
N ILE A 179 4.87 13.25 -16.63
CA ILE A 179 3.42 13.27 -16.87
C ILE A 179 2.82 14.61 -16.41
N ARG A 180 3.25 15.13 -15.26
CA ARG A 180 2.82 16.44 -14.76
C ARG A 180 3.04 17.56 -15.80
N LYS A 181 4.19 17.60 -16.45
CA LYS A 181 4.47 18.58 -17.52
C LYS A 181 3.43 18.53 -18.64
N LYS A 182 2.97 17.34 -19.02
CA LYS A 182 1.92 17.15 -20.03
C LYS A 182 0.57 17.66 -19.54
N ILE A 183 0.22 17.37 -18.26
CA ILE A 183 -1.00 17.87 -17.62
C ILE A 183 -0.98 19.41 -17.56
N GLU A 184 0.14 20.01 -17.20
CA GLU A 184 0.31 21.46 -17.14
C GLU A 184 0.09 22.17 -18.49
N GLN A 185 0.26 21.48 -19.61
CA GLN A 185 -0.02 21.98 -20.96
C GLN A 185 -1.49 21.82 -21.37
N SER A 186 -2.32 21.11 -20.60
CA SER A 186 -3.74 20.90 -20.86
C SER A 186 -4.62 21.95 -20.17
N THR A 187 -5.94 21.84 -20.38
CA THR A 187 -6.92 22.67 -19.67
C THR A 187 -7.33 22.08 -18.28
N LEU A 188 -6.80 20.91 -17.91
CA LEU A 188 -7.09 20.23 -16.64
C LEU A 188 -6.28 20.88 -15.49
N LYS A 189 -6.76 22.00 -14.96
CA LYS A 189 -6.10 22.75 -13.86
C LYS A 189 -6.71 22.44 -12.50
N SER A 190 -7.98 22.04 -12.46
CA SER A 190 -8.70 21.67 -11.25
C SER A 190 -9.68 20.56 -11.53
N ALA A 191 -10.01 19.79 -10.49
CA ALA A 191 -11.01 18.74 -10.55
C ALA A 191 -11.69 18.50 -9.21
N PHE A 192 -12.94 18.09 -9.26
CA PHE A 192 -13.67 17.55 -8.14
C PHE A 192 -13.39 16.04 -8.03
N ALA A 193 -12.57 15.68 -7.06
CA ALA A 193 -12.20 14.30 -6.81
C ALA A 193 -13.28 13.59 -6.00
N PHE A 194 -14.03 12.70 -6.62
CA PHE A 194 -15.27 12.14 -6.10
C PHE A 194 -15.19 10.60 -6.05
N GLY A 195 -15.61 10.05 -4.92
CA GLY A 195 -15.70 8.61 -4.72
C GLY A 195 -17.08 8.17 -4.29
N ILE A 196 -17.43 6.91 -4.59
CA ILE A 196 -18.64 6.27 -4.12
C ILE A 196 -18.29 4.96 -3.45
N SER A 197 -18.82 4.74 -2.25
CA SER A 197 -18.66 3.51 -1.47
C SER A 197 -20.02 2.94 -1.06
N ARG A 198 -20.01 1.86 -0.28
CA ARG A 198 -21.22 1.33 0.36
C ARG A 198 -21.83 2.29 1.40
N GLU A 199 -21.03 3.22 1.90
CA GLU A 199 -21.40 4.18 2.95
C GLU A 199 -21.96 5.48 2.37
N GLY A 200 -21.73 5.75 1.08
CA GLY A 200 -22.22 6.95 0.41
C GLY A 200 -21.25 7.54 -0.60
N MET A 201 -21.58 8.72 -1.03
CA MET A 201 -20.77 9.59 -1.88
C MET A 201 -19.79 10.38 -1.01
N PHE A 202 -18.54 10.57 -1.44
CA PHE A 202 -17.55 11.31 -0.66
C PHE A 202 -16.55 12.08 -1.53
N ILE A 203 -16.02 13.14 -0.96
CA ILE A 203 -15.01 14.02 -1.56
C ILE A 203 -13.62 13.54 -1.13
N ASN A 204 -12.67 13.61 -2.06
CA ASN A 204 -11.24 13.50 -1.81
C ASN A 204 -10.61 14.90 -1.93
N ASN A 205 -10.42 15.56 -0.82
CA ASN A 205 -9.71 16.83 -0.71
C ASN A 205 -8.22 16.62 -0.36
N GLU A 206 -7.51 17.67 -0.02
CA GLU A 206 -6.09 17.68 0.35
C GLU A 206 -5.73 16.81 1.58
N ASP A 207 -6.71 16.39 2.38
CA ASP A 207 -6.50 15.49 3.54
C ASP A 207 -6.46 14.00 3.13
N THR A 208 -6.71 13.68 1.86
CA THR A 208 -6.78 12.30 1.36
C THR A 208 -5.62 11.96 0.45
N PHE A 209 -5.33 10.66 0.30
CA PHE A 209 -4.33 10.18 -0.66
C PHE A 209 -4.60 10.68 -2.09
N MET A 210 -5.83 10.51 -2.58
CA MET A 210 -6.22 10.92 -3.93
C MET A 210 -6.11 12.44 -4.12
N GLY A 211 -6.56 13.23 -3.13
CA GLY A 211 -6.49 14.68 -3.21
C GLY A 211 -5.06 15.20 -3.23
N GLN A 212 -4.18 14.71 -2.34
CA GLN A 212 -2.76 15.09 -2.36
C GLN A 212 -2.05 14.63 -3.64
N PHE A 213 -2.38 13.45 -4.13
CA PHE A 213 -1.83 12.97 -5.40
C PHE A 213 -2.22 13.89 -6.57
N LEU A 214 -3.47 14.34 -6.66
CA LEU A 214 -3.90 15.30 -7.67
C LEU A 214 -3.12 16.62 -7.58
N ILE A 215 -2.94 17.15 -6.36
CA ILE A 215 -2.12 18.36 -6.12
C ILE A 215 -0.68 18.15 -6.59
N LYS A 216 -0.07 17.00 -6.25
CA LYS A 216 1.28 16.64 -6.72
C LYS A 216 1.35 16.61 -8.26
N MET A 217 0.28 16.20 -8.92
CA MET A 217 0.16 16.19 -10.38
C MET A 217 -0.21 17.56 -10.99
N GLY A 218 -0.31 18.62 -10.19
CA GLY A 218 -0.62 19.99 -10.64
C GLY A 218 -2.11 20.27 -10.83
N ILE A 219 -3.00 19.39 -10.35
CA ILE A 219 -4.46 19.53 -10.43
C ILE A 219 -4.98 19.97 -9.07
N GLN A 220 -5.57 21.16 -8.98
CA GLN A 220 -6.11 21.68 -7.73
C GLN A 220 -7.49 21.09 -7.42
N PRO A 221 -7.82 20.79 -6.16
CA PRO A 221 -9.17 20.39 -5.78
C PRO A 221 -10.16 21.54 -5.99
N GLU A 222 -11.30 21.29 -6.63
CA GLU A 222 -12.38 22.29 -6.75
C GLU A 222 -13.03 22.60 -5.39
N VAL A 223 -12.94 21.64 -4.47
CA VAL A 223 -13.42 21.77 -3.09
C VAL A 223 -12.26 21.54 -2.14
N THR A 224 -11.79 22.61 -1.52
CA THR A 224 -10.71 22.61 -0.54
C THR A 224 -11.23 22.32 0.87
N LYS A 225 -10.34 22.00 1.79
CA LYS A 225 -10.64 21.76 3.21
C LYS A 225 -11.46 22.89 3.85
N ASP A 226 -11.10 24.13 3.58
CA ASP A 226 -11.78 25.31 4.15
C ASP A 226 -13.23 25.42 3.67
N LYS A 227 -13.50 25.03 2.42
CA LYS A 227 -14.86 25.01 1.86
C LYS A 227 -15.68 23.83 2.35
N THR A 228 -15.06 22.78 2.86
CA THR A 228 -15.75 21.59 3.38
C THR A 228 -16.19 21.69 4.83
N THR A 229 -15.86 22.78 5.54
CA THR A 229 -16.35 23.02 6.93
C THR A 229 -17.87 23.13 7.03
N HIS A 230 -18.54 23.40 5.91
CA HIS A 230 -19.99 23.54 5.82
C HIS A 230 -20.64 22.52 4.87
N VAL A 231 -19.87 21.58 4.32
CA VAL A 231 -20.34 20.59 3.34
C VAL A 231 -20.04 19.19 3.85
N GLY A 232 -21.09 18.40 4.03
CA GLY A 232 -20.97 16.99 4.32
C GLY A 232 -20.57 16.63 5.75
N GLU A 233 -20.45 15.33 6.00
CA GLU A 233 -20.19 14.74 7.31
C GLU A 233 -18.89 13.90 7.28
N ARG A 234 -18.04 14.05 8.32
CA ARG A 234 -16.87 13.16 8.53
C ARG A 234 -17.28 11.95 9.37
N LYS A 235 -17.16 10.75 8.80
CA LYS A 235 -17.45 9.47 9.47
C LYS A 235 -16.18 8.76 9.93
N GLY A 236 -15.37 9.44 10.75
CA GLY A 236 -14.20 8.81 11.37
C GLY A 236 -13.00 8.56 10.44
N GLY A 237 -12.84 9.35 9.37
CA GLY A 237 -11.72 9.26 8.43
C GLY A 237 -11.47 10.60 7.72
N PRO A 238 -10.55 10.64 6.74
CA PRO A 238 -10.26 11.87 6.00
C PRO A 238 -11.36 12.24 4.99
N TYR A 239 -12.31 11.36 4.72
CA TYR A 239 -13.34 11.55 3.72
C TYR A 239 -14.49 12.39 4.24
N ILE A 240 -15.05 13.23 3.38
CA ILE A 240 -16.23 14.04 3.63
C ILE A 240 -17.37 13.48 2.80
N TYR A 241 -18.34 12.88 3.47
CA TYR A 241 -19.53 12.33 2.82
C TYR A 241 -20.53 13.44 2.52
N LEU A 242 -21.20 13.34 1.39
CA LEU A 242 -22.18 14.33 0.94
C LEU A 242 -23.44 13.66 0.40
N ASN A 243 -24.52 14.43 0.39
CA ASN A 243 -25.80 14.06 -0.20
C ASN A 243 -25.99 14.72 -1.59
N ASN A 244 -27.13 14.47 -2.24
CA ASN A 244 -27.41 14.98 -3.57
C ASN A 244 -27.60 16.51 -3.61
N GLU A 245 -28.15 17.13 -2.56
CA GLU A 245 -28.30 18.56 -2.45
C GLU A 245 -26.95 19.27 -2.39
N GLU A 246 -26.05 18.76 -1.54
CA GLU A 246 -24.69 19.26 -1.42
C GLU A 246 -23.91 19.10 -2.73
N LEU A 247 -24.06 17.97 -3.43
CA LEU A 247 -23.45 17.74 -4.76
C LEU A 247 -24.00 18.76 -5.79
N ALA A 248 -25.32 19.04 -5.78
CA ALA A 248 -25.91 20.03 -6.65
C ALA A 248 -25.41 21.46 -6.35
N ASN A 249 -25.24 21.79 -5.07
CA ASN A 249 -24.74 23.11 -4.63
C ASN A 249 -23.27 23.30 -5.01
N ILE A 250 -22.43 22.26 -4.91
CA ILE A 250 -21.04 22.28 -5.36
C ILE A 250 -20.98 22.51 -6.87
N ASN A 251 -21.83 21.82 -7.62
CA ASN A 251 -21.96 21.90 -9.08
C ASN A 251 -20.59 21.89 -9.80
N PRO A 252 -19.80 20.81 -9.71
CA PRO A 252 -18.42 20.76 -10.15
C PRO A 252 -18.28 21.01 -11.67
N LYS A 253 -17.16 21.63 -12.08
CA LYS A 253 -16.85 21.93 -13.48
C LYS A 253 -16.16 20.77 -14.19
N VAL A 254 -15.29 20.06 -13.46
CA VAL A 254 -14.57 18.86 -13.92
C VAL A 254 -14.66 17.84 -12.81
N MET A 255 -14.98 16.59 -13.13
CA MET A 255 -15.13 15.53 -12.15
C MET A 255 -14.23 14.33 -12.49
N ILE A 256 -13.41 13.90 -11.54
CA ILE A 256 -12.73 12.59 -11.58
C ILE A 256 -13.49 11.69 -10.62
N LEU A 257 -14.19 10.70 -11.17
CA LEU A 257 -15.12 9.85 -10.45
C LEU A 257 -14.58 8.43 -10.31
N ALA A 258 -14.20 8.04 -9.11
CA ALA A 258 -13.71 6.69 -8.82
C ALA A 258 -14.87 5.74 -8.46
N THR A 259 -15.20 4.83 -9.38
CA THR A 259 -16.30 3.85 -9.26
C THR A 259 -15.88 2.48 -9.76
N ASP A 260 -16.74 1.48 -9.53
CA ASP A 260 -16.63 0.14 -10.13
C ASP A 260 -17.25 0.11 -11.56
N GLY A 261 -17.31 1.28 -12.23
CA GLY A 261 -17.81 1.49 -13.58
C GLY A 261 -19.28 1.95 -13.65
N LYS A 262 -19.80 2.07 -14.88
CA LYS A 262 -21.17 2.60 -15.12
C LYS A 262 -22.28 1.76 -14.49
N THR A 263 -22.03 0.48 -14.25
CA THR A 263 -22.95 -0.49 -13.64
C THR A 263 -22.80 -0.61 -12.13
N ASP A 264 -22.00 0.28 -11.50
CA ASP A 264 -21.80 0.30 -10.06
C ASP A 264 -23.13 0.50 -9.33
N LYS A 265 -23.53 -0.50 -8.55
CA LYS A 265 -24.77 -0.48 -7.76
C LYS A 265 -24.81 0.66 -6.73
N ASN A 266 -23.66 1.07 -6.20
CA ASN A 266 -23.59 2.19 -5.27
C ASN A 266 -23.86 3.52 -6.00
N ARG A 267 -23.37 3.67 -7.24
CA ARG A 267 -23.70 4.84 -8.08
C ARG A 267 -25.21 4.97 -8.27
N THR A 268 -25.89 3.90 -8.65
CA THR A 268 -27.35 3.90 -8.81
C THR A 268 -28.12 4.14 -7.50
N LYS A 269 -27.53 3.68 -6.38
CA LYS A 269 -28.16 3.82 -5.05
C LYS A 269 -28.09 5.26 -4.51
N PHE A 270 -26.96 5.94 -4.70
CA PHE A 270 -26.68 7.20 -4.01
C PHE A 270 -26.83 8.45 -4.87
N ILE A 271 -26.69 8.33 -6.19
CA ILE A 271 -26.82 9.47 -7.10
C ILE A 271 -28.25 9.58 -7.62
N ASP A 272 -28.90 10.69 -7.32
CA ASP A 272 -30.18 11.05 -7.95
C ASP A 272 -29.96 11.38 -9.43
N PRO A 273 -30.68 10.73 -10.37
CA PRO A 273 -30.48 10.93 -11.81
C PRO A 273 -30.79 12.36 -12.28
N ALA A 274 -31.73 13.08 -11.64
CA ALA A 274 -32.07 14.45 -11.99
C ALA A 274 -30.95 15.42 -11.54
N VAL A 275 -30.45 15.24 -10.31
CA VAL A 275 -29.29 15.98 -9.80
C VAL A 275 -28.09 15.74 -10.69
N TRP A 276 -27.77 14.47 -11.02
CA TRP A 276 -26.65 14.13 -11.87
C TRP A 276 -26.69 14.85 -13.21
N LYS A 277 -27.84 14.80 -13.91
CA LYS A 277 -28.02 15.45 -15.21
C LYS A 277 -27.94 16.98 -15.13
N SER A 278 -28.21 17.57 -13.96
CA SER A 278 -28.14 19.02 -13.77
C SER A 278 -26.72 19.56 -13.61
N LEU A 279 -25.75 18.71 -13.20
CA LEU A 279 -24.38 19.12 -12.92
C LEU A 279 -23.66 19.65 -14.16
N LYS A 280 -22.87 20.71 -13.96
CA LYS A 280 -22.08 21.35 -15.04
C LYS A 280 -21.10 20.37 -15.69
N ALA A 281 -20.35 19.60 -14.90
CA ALA A 281 -19.41 18.61 -15.41
C ALA A 281 -20.11 17.56 -16.30
N VAL A 282 -21.35 17.17 -15.98
CA VAL A 282 -22.12 16.20 -16.77
C VAL A 282 -22.60 16.83 -18.08
N LYS A 283 -23.13 18.05 -18.03
CA LYS A 283 -23.58 18.79 -19.24
C LYS A 283 -22.43 19.06 -20.22
N ASP A 284 -21.25 19.36 -19.68
CA ASP A 284 -20.05 19.68 -20.45
C ASP A 284 -19.24 18.41 -20.86
N ASN A 285 -19.74 17.20 -20.56
CA ASN A 285 -19.02 15.93 -20.78
C ASN A 285 -17.63 15.86 -20.14
N LYS A 286 -17.44 16.51 -18.98
CA LYS A 286 -16.19 16.59 -18.21
C LYS A 286 -16.23 15.70 -16.96
N VAL A 287 -16.86 14.54 -17.06
CA VAL A 287 -16.84 13.48 -16.05
C VAL A 287 -15.94 12.36 -16.53
N TYR A 288 -14.87 12.11 -15.81
CA TYR A 288 -13.89 11.07 -16.09
C TYR A 288 -14.01 9.95 -15.07
N ASP A 289 -14.60 8.83 -15.50
CA ASP A 289 -14.66 7.62 -14.67
C ASP A 289 -13.27 6.97 -14.59
N VAL A 290 -12.83 6.66 -13.37
CA VAL A 290 -11.57 5.97 -13.10
C VAL A 290 -11.80 4.73 -12.24
N ASP A 291 -10.90 3.75 -12.35
CA ASP A 291 -11.00 2.48 -11.62
C ASP A 291 -10.88 2.68 -10.11
N ARG A 292 -11.91 2.27 -9.36
CA ARG A 292 -11.97 2.43 -7.91
C ARG A 292 -10.88 1.66 -7.18
N ASN A 293 -10.50 0.47 -7.64
CA ASN A 293 -9.46 -0.31 -7.00
C ASN A 293 -8.11 0.40 -7.10
N LYS A 294 -7.82 0.99 -8.28
CA LYS A 294 -6.61 1.77 -8.51
C LYS A 294 -6.61 3.07 -7.70
N TRP A 295 -7.68 3.85 -7.75
CA TRP A 295 -7.72 5.21 -7.25
C TRP A 295 -8.05 5.36 -5.76
N LEU A 296 -8.81 4.42 -5.19
CA LEU A 296 -9.28 4.52 -3.79
C LEU A 296 -8.75 3.42 -2.87
N LYS A 297 -8.34 2.26 -3.42
CA LYS A 297 -7.91 1.13 -2.58
C LYS A 297 -6.40 0.87 -2.67
N SER A 298 -5.76 1.17 -3.81
CA SER A 298 -4.33 0.97 -4.02
C SER A 298 -3.61 2.29 -3.80
N ARG A 299 -2.85 2.40 -2.70
CA ARG A 299 -2.16 3.63 -2.29
C ARG A 299 -0.65 3.40 -2.28
N GLY A 300 -0.11 2.94 -3.41
CA GLY A 300 1.29 2.56 -3.54
C GLY A 300 2.02 3.33 -4.63
N ILE A 301 3.26 2.95 -4.83
CA ILE A 301 4.18 3.54 -5.80
C ILE A 301 3.72 3.22 -7.24
N ILE A 302 3.46 1.94 -7.51
CA ILE A 302 3.03 1.46 -8.84
C ILE A 302 1.60 1.95 -9.16
N ALA A 303 0.71 1.93 -8.16
CA ALA A 303 -0.65 2.44 -8.32
C ALA A 303 -0.64 3.93 -8.66
N SER A 304 0.19 4.74 -8.00
CA SER A 304 0.32 6.18 -8.28
C SER A 304 0.83 6.45 -9.70
N GLU A 305 1.79 5.68 -10.19
CA GLU A 305 2.26 5.76 -11.58
C GLU A 305 1.13 5.43 -12.56
N SER A 306 0.37 4.38 -12.29
CA SER A 306 -0.80 4.02 -13.11
C SER A 306 -1.94 5.06 -13.02
N MET A 307 -2.10 5.75 -11.89
CA MET A 307 -3.02 6.89 -11.76
C MET A 307 -2.54 8.09 -12.58
N ALA A 308 -1.23 8.36 -12.60
CA ALA A 308 -0.65 9.42 -13.42
C ALA A 308 -0.89 9.18 -14.92
N GLU A 309 -0.74 7.92 -15.40
CA GLU A 309 -1.08 7.55 -16.77
C GLU A 309 -2.57 7.79 -17.11
N ASP A 310 -3.47 7.55 -16.15
CA ASP A 310 -4.88 7.87 -16.33
C ASP A 310 -5.09 9.39 -16.46
N LEU A 311 -4.41 10.19 -15.62
CA LEU A 311 -4.46 11.66 -15.69
C LEU A 311 -3.91 12.20 -17.02
N GLU A 312 -2.85 11.61 -17.55
CA GLU A 312 -2.32 11.97 -18.87
C GLU A 312 -3.40 11.79 -19.96
N LYS A 313 -4.08 10.64 -19.97
CA LYS A 313 -5.18 10.36 -20.91
C LYS A 313 -6.38 11.31 -20.71
N ILE A 314 -6.67 11.69 -19.46
CA ILE A 314 -7.72 12.67 -19.16
C ILE A 314 -7.30 14.06 -19.67
N ALA A 315 -6.07 14.46 -19.45
CA ALA A 315 -5.52 15.74 -19.90
C ALA A 315 -5.51 15.87 -21.45
N GLU A 316 -5.26 14.76 -22.17
CA GLU A 316 -5.35 14.73 -23.62
C GLU A 316 -6.77 14.98 -24.13
N LYS A 317 -7.80 14.47 -23.42
CA LYS A 317 -9.22 14.69 -23.73
C LYS A 317 -9.72 16.07 -23.31
N ALA A 318 -9.00 16.73 -22.42
CA ALA A 318 -9.36 18.04 -21.88
C ALA A 318 -8.66 19.21 -22.60
N LYS A 319 -8.09 18.96 -23.77
CA LYS A 319 -7.46 20.00 -24.64
C LYS A 319 -8.51 20.84 -25.41
#